data_90bae4503ccff992c591b3686a0c161f
#
_entry.id   90bae4503ccff992c591b3686a0c161f
#
_cell.length_a   1.000
_cell.length_b   1.000
_cell.length_c   1.000
_cell.angle_alpha   90.00
_cell.angle_beta   90.00
_cell.angle_gamma   90.00
#
_symmetry.space_group_name_H-M   'P 1'
#
loop_
_entity.id
_entity.type
_entity.pdbx_description
1 polymer ?
#
loop_
_entity_poly.entity_id
_entity_poly.type
_entity_poly.pdbx_seq_one_letter_code
_entity_poly.pdbx_strand_id
1 'polypeptide(L)' 'GGTSGKRLVSLLATDNLHIGIAGNSQSVNKAVAMYGLNNAEKVGKDVSLYLVGDSQSDKTDLEKAAKAKNVEMHYIMQK' A
#
# COMPACT_ATOMS: atom_id res chain seq x y z
N GLY A 1 -3.03 -11.80 -4.58
CA GLY A 1 -1.77 -11.21 -4.53
C GLY A 1 -0.83 -11.59 -5.65
N GLY A 2 -0.38 -12.79 -5.65
CA GLY A 2 0.53 -13.25 -6.68
C GLY A 2 1.72 -12.31 -6.89
N THR A 3 2.04 -12.07 -8.16
CA THR A 3 3.21 -11.29 -8.56
C THR A 3 3.12 -9.82 -8.11
N SER A 4 1.93 -9.24 -8.14
CA SER A 4 1.76 -7.83 -7.78
C SER A 4 2.10 -7.57 -6.31
N GLY A 5 1.67 -8.45 -5.42
CA GLY A 5 1.98 -8.33 -4.00
C GLY A 5 3.47 -8.46 -3.71
N LYS A 6 4.11 -9.44 -4.35
CA LYS A 6 5.56 -9.65 -4.20
C LYS A 6 6.35 -8.47 -4.75
N ARG A 7 5.90 -7.90 -5.87
CA ARG A 7 6.54 -6.72 -6.45
C ARG A 7 6.44 -5.54 -5.51
N LEU A 8 5.29 -5.37 -4.86
CA LEU A 8 5.11 -4.29 -3.89
C LEU A 8 6.08 -4.44 -2.72
N VAL A 9 6.28 -5.65 -2.22
CA VAL A 9 7.26 -5.89 -1.13
C VAL A 9 8.64 -5.37 -1.53
N SER A 10 9.07 -5.66 -2.76
CA SER A 10 10.37 -5.18 -3.27
C SER A 10 10.41 -3.67 -3.40
N LEU A 11 9.33 -3.06 -3.87
CA LEU A 11 9.24 -1.61 -4.03
C LEU A 11 9.28 -0.91 -2.67
N LEU A 12 8.63 -1.46 -1.66
CA LEU A 12 8.62 -0.89 -0.32
C LEU A 12 10.02 -0.83 0.30
N ALA A 13 10.93 -1.70 -0.14
CA ALA A 13 12.31 -1.70 0.34
C ALA A 13 13.19 -0.64 -0.33
N THR A 14 12.66 0.08 -1.28
CA THR A 14 13.41 1.08 -2.06
C THR A 14 13.23 2.48 -1.45
N ASP A 15 14.34 3.17 -1.18
CA ASP A 15 14.29 4.50 -0.56
C ASP A 15 13.68 5.55 -1.50
N ASN A 16 12.99 6.52 -0.90
CA ASN A 16 12.46 7.69 -1.59
C ASN A 16 11.54 7.37 -2.76
N LEU A 17 10.76 6.30 -2.62
CA LEU A 17 9.88 5.84 -3.69
C LEU A 17 8.43 6.19 -3.41
N HIS A 18 7.76 6.72 -4.43
CA HIS A 18 6.33 6.99 -4.39
C HIS A 18 5.63 5.92 -5.24
N ILE A 19 4.82 5.09 -4.59
CA ILE A 19 4.21 3.92 -5.21
C ILE A 19 2.72 4.14 -5.37
N GLY A 20 2.23 4.07 -6.60
CA GLY A 20 0.79 4.12 -6.88
C GLY A 20 0.26 2.73 -7.12
N ILE A 21 -0.86 2.38 -6.50
CA ILE A 21 -1.57 1.14 -6.76
C ILE A 21 -2.83 1.47 -7.53
N ALA A 22 -2.93 0.94 -8.74
CA ALA A 22 -4.06 1.17 -9.61
C ALA A 22 -4.55 -0.15 -10.19
N GLY A 23 -5.85 -0.25 -10.35
CA GLY A 23 -6.47 -1.44 -10.93
C GLY A 23 -7.97 -1.26 -10.97
N ASN A 24 -8.67 -2.18 -11.60
CA ASN A 24 -10.11 -2.08 -11.80
C ASN A 24 -10.93 -2.50 -10.58
N SER A 25 -10.30 -3.14 -9.61
CA SER A 25 -11.00 -3.65 -8.43
C SER A 25 -10.40 -3.10 -7.15
N GLN A 26 -11.22 -2.43 -6.36
CA GLN A 26 -10.79 -1.93 -5.04
C GLN A 26 -10.40 -3.07 -4.11
N SER A 27 -11.12 -4.19 -4.17
CA SER A 27 -10.81 -5.36 -3.34
C SER A 27 -9.42 -5.89 -3.64
N VAL A 28 -9.06 -5.98 -4.91
CA VAL A 28 -7.74 -6.44 -5.34
C VAL A 28 -6.68 -5.42 -4.95
N ASN A 29 -6.95 -4.13 -5.16
CA ASN A 29 -6.00 -3.08 -4.79
C ASN A 29 -5.70 -3.10 -3.29
N LYS A 30 -6.74 -3.23 -2.47
CA LYS A 30 -6.56 -3.34 -1.03
C LYS A 30 -5.75 -4.58 -0.67
N ALA A 31 -6.08 -5.73 -1.28
CA ALA A 31 -5.40 -7.00 -0.99
C ALA A 31 -3.90 -6.90 -1.33
N VAL A 32 -3.57 -6.29 -2.46
CA VAL A 32 -2.16 -6.09 -2.86
C VAL A 32 -1.44 -5.20 -1.86
N ALA A 33 -2.08 -4.08 -1.48
CA ALA A 33 -1.48 -3.14 -0.53
C ALA A 33 -1.26 -3.80 0.84
N MET A 34 -2.26 -4.52 1.33
CA MET A 34 -2.15 -5.22 2.63
C MET A 34 -1.11 -6.32 2.58
N TYR A 35 -1.05 -7.08 1.49
CA TYR A 35 -0.03 -8.10 1.32
C TYR A 35 1.37 -7.49 1.39
N GLY A 36 1.59 -6.43 0.64
CA GLY A 36 2.89 -5.77 0.61
C GLY A 36 3.29 -5.25 1.99
N LEU A 37 2.39 -4.52 2.64
CA LEU A 37 2.66 -3.94 3.95
C LEU A 37 2.89 -5.01 5.02
N ASN A 38 2.09 -6.08 5.00
CA ASN A 38 2.20 -7.13 6.00
C ASN A 38 3.42 -8.04 5.80
N ASN A 39 3.92 -8.14 4.58
CA ASN A 39 5.03 -9.04 4.27
C ASN A 39 6.37 -8.32 4.07
N ALA A 40 6.39 -7.00 4.10
CA ALA A 40 7.62 -6.24 3.95
C ALA A 40 8.46 -6.37 5.23
N GLU A 41 9.57 -7.06 5.14
CA GLU A 41 10.50 -7.19 6.27
C GLU A 41 11.42 -5.99 6.35
N LYS A 42 11.68 -5.36 5.21
CA LYS A 42 12.54 -4.20 5.13
C LYS A 42 11.82 -3.11 4.34
N VAL A 43 11.78 -1.93 4.91
CA VAL A 43 11.16 -0.76 4.28
C VAL A 43 12.20 0.34 4.13
N GLY A 44 12.23 0.96 2.95
CA GLY A 44 13.15 2.06 2.69
C GLY A 44 12.77 3.33 3.43
N LYS A 45 13.58 4.35 3.28
CA LYS A 45 13.33 5.68 3.85
C LYS A 45 12.43 6.48 2.92
N ASP A 46 11.50 7.23 3.50
CA ASP A 46 10.64 8.16 2.76
C ASP A 46 9.85 7.47 1.65
N VAL A 47 9.25 6.33 1.99
CA VAL A 47 8.42 5.58 1.06
C VAL A 47 6.97 6.01 1.24
N SER A 48 6.30 6.31 0.14
CA SER A 48 4.90 6.71 0.12
C SER A 48 4.10 5.75 -0.74
N LEU A 49 2.89 5.44 -0.30
CA LEU A 49 1.98 4.54 -1.00
C LEU A 49 0.66 5.26 -1.27
N TYR A 50 0.23 5.27 -2.52
CA TYR A 50 -0.98 5.97 -2.95
C TYR A 50 -2.00 4.97 -3.46
N LEU A 51 -3.23 5.11 -3.02
CA LEU A 51 -4.33 4.25 -3.46
C LEU A 51 -5.63 5.05 -3.46
N VAL A 52 -6.45 4.86 -4.48
CA VAL A 52 -7.75 5.51 -4.59
C VAL A 52 -8.84 4.49 -4.28
N GLY A 53 -9.80 4.86 -3.48
CA GLY A 53 -10.93 4.00 -3.16
C GLY A 53 -12.07 4.78 -2.53
N ASP A 54 -13.14 4.07 -2.15
CA ASP A 54 -14.32 4.70 -1.57
C ASP A 54 -14.72 4.10 -0.22
N SER A 55 -13.84 3.35 0.42
CA SER A 55 -14.14 2.66 1.67
C SER A 55 -13.36 3.24 2.83
N GLN A 56 -14.07 3.80 3.81
CA GLN A 56 -13.46 4.33 5.03
C GLN A 56 -12.77 3.24 5.83
N SER A 57 -13.34 2.04 5.86
CA SER A 57 -12.71 0.92 6.59
C SER A 57 -11.41 0.49 5.93
N ASP A 58 -11.34 0.50 4.59
CA ASP A 58 -10.11 0.20 3.87
C ASP A 58 -9.05 1.25 4.18
N LYS A 59 -9.45 2.52 4.19
CA LYS A 59 -8.53 3.62 4.52
C LYS A 59 -7.93 3.42 5.90
N THR A 60 -8.77 3.10 6.89
CA THR A 60 -8.33 2.89 8.27
C THR A 60 -7.37 1.72 8.36
N ASP A 61 -7.72 0.60 7.74
CA ASP A 61 -6.88 -0.60 7.76
C ASP A 61 -5.52 -0.36 7.12
N LEU A 62 -5.51 0.30 5.97
CA LEU A 62 -4.28 0.58 5.23
C LEU A 62 -3.39 1.58 5.95
N GLU A 63 -3.99 2.63 6.52
CA GLU A 63 -3.22 3.61 7.28
C GLU A 63 -2.56 2.96 8.50
N LYS A 64 -3.28 2.08 9.17
CA LYS A 64 -2.76 1.37 10.33
C LYS A 64 -1.60 0.44 9.95
N ALA A 65 -1.77 -0.33 8.88
CA ALA A 65 -0.72 -1.24 8.41
C ALA A 65 0.52 -0.47 7.94
N ALA A 66 0.31 0.64 7.23
CA ALA A 66 1.41 1.46 6.75
C ALA A 66 2.18 2.11 7.90
N LYS A 67 1.46 2.61 8.89
CA LYS A 67 2.08 3.24 10.07
C LYS A 67 2.98 2.24 10.80
N ALA A 68 2.55 1.00 10.92
CA ALA A 68 3.33 -0.05 11.56
C ALA A 68 4.66 -0.31 10.83
N LYS A 69 4.71 -0.02 9.54
CA LYS A 69 5.91 -0.20 8.70
C LYS A 69 6.62 1.11 8.38
N ASN A 70 6.17 2.20 8.95
CA ASN A 70 6.74 3.52 8.72
C ASN A 70 6.65 3.95 7.25
N VAL A 71 5.55 3.59 6.61
CA VAL A 71 5.22 3.97 5.24
C VAL A 71 4.17 5.06 5.28
N GLU A 72 4.34 6.10 4.46
CA GLU A 72 3.35 7.17 4.36
C GLU A 72 2.22 6.73 3.44
N MET A 73 1.03 6.56 4.00
CA MET A 73 -0.14 6.10 3.25
C MET A 73 -0.99 7.28 2.82
N HIS A 74 -1.28 7.34 1.54
CA HIS A 74 -2.18 8.35 0.97
C HIS A 74 -3.36 7.64 0.35
N TYR A 75 -4.44 7.49 1.11
CA TYR A 75 -5.68 6.92 0.60
C TYR A 75 -6.57 8.06 0.15
N ILE A 76 -6.81 8.11 -1.15
CA ILE A 76 -7.61 9.18 -1.75
C ILE A 76 -9.05 8.71 -1.83
N MET A 77 -9.91 9.32 -1.02
CA MET A 77 -11.32 8.95 -0.98
C MET A 77 -12.02 9.49 -2.20
N GLN A 78 -12.60 8.60 -2.97
CA GLN A 78 -13.34 8.92 -4.18
C GLN A 78 -14.82 8.67 -3.95
N LYS A 79 -15.65 9.64 -4.26
CA LYS A 79 -17.11 9.50 -4.13
C LYS A 79 -17.74 8.90 -5.38
#